data_a39761094e92c5602874e2cb77f5ad75
#
_entry.id   a39761094e92c5602874e2cb77f5ad75
#
_cell.length_a   1.000
_cell.length_b   1.000
_cell.length_c   1.000
_cell.angle_alpha   90.00
_cell.angle_beta   90.00
_cell.angle_gamma   90.00
#
_symmetry.space_group_name_H-M   'P 1'
#
loop_
_entity.id
_entity.type
_entity.pdbx_description
1 polymer ?
#
loop_
_entity_poly.entity_id
_entity_poly.type
_entity_poly.pdbx_seq_one_letter_code
_entity_poly.pdbx_strand_id
1 'polypeptide(L)'
;FNNERGMANTKARLRMVTLYQVAAANNGIVVGTGNKVEDFGVGFYTKYGDGGVDISPLADCTKTQVWEMGEHLGIIEEIVKADPTDGLWEDGRPDVSQLGMSYQDLEKAMIDSNSPGYKKYLEIRNRNLHKMKPIPICKMKND
;
A
#
# COMPACT_ATOMS: atom_id res chain seq x y z
N PHE A 1 13.87 -20.18 8.03
CA PHE A 1 13.70 -18.71 7.88
C PHE A 1 14.15 -18.16 6.52
N ASN A 2 14.39 -19.01 5.52
CA ASN A 2 14.77 -18.58 4.15
C ASN A 2 13.55 -18.29 3.28
N ASN A 3 12.72 -17.31 3.64
CA ASN A 3 11.59 -16.89 2.85
C ASN A 3 11.70 -15.37 2.62
N GLU A 4 12.05 -14.97 1.40
CA GLU A 4 12.24 -13.57 1.02
C GLU A 4 11.00 -12.70 1.31
N ARG A 5 9.79 -13.21 1.00
CA ARG A 5 8.54 -12.49 1.30
C ARG A 5 8.33 -12.33 2.81
N GLY A 6 8.65 -13.36 3.60
CA GLY A 6 8.63 -13.27 5.06
C GLY A 6 9.58 -12.22 5.58
N MET A 7 10.79 -12.15 4.99
CA MET A 7 11.79 -11.14 5.35
C MET A 7 11.34 -9.73 4.96
N ALA A 8 10.79 -9.53 3.75
CA ALA A 8 10.23 -8.25 3.33
C ALA A 8 9.15 -7.75 4.30
N ASN A 9 8.18 -8.61 4.65
CA ASN A 9 7.16 -8.29 5.64
C ASN A 9 7.74 -7.98 7.02
N THR A 10 8.81 -8.65 7.42
CA THR A 10 9.50 -8.38 8.70
C THR A 10 10.14 -7.00 8.68
N LYS A 11 10.84 -6.62 7.59
CA LYS A 11 11.42 -5.29 7.42
C LYS A 11 10.35 -4.19 7.53
N ALA A 12 9.19 -4.35 6.84
CA ALA A 12 8.09 -3.39 6.91
C ALA A 12 7.54 -3.24 8.33
N ARG A 13 7.37 -4.34 9.08
CA ARG A 13 6.89 -4.31 10.46
C ARG A 13 7.89 -3.70 11.44
N LEU A 14 9.18 -3.94 11.26
CA LEU A 14 10.21 -3.30 12.07
C LEU A 14 10.24 -1.78 11.85
N ARG A 15 10.08 -1.32 10.60
CA ARG A 15 9.90 0.12 10.31
C ARG A 15 8.70 0.70 11.05
N MET A 16 7.55 0.03 11.00
CA MET A 16 6.33 0.44 11.70
C MET A 16 6.56 0.56 13.21
N VAL A 17 7.14 -0.45 13.85
CA VAL A 17 7.45 -0.42 15.29
C VAL A 17 8.36 0.76 15.63
N THR A 18 9.39 1.01 14.83
CA THR A 18 10.31 2.13 15.02
C THR A 18 9.59 3.48 14.91
N LEU A 19 8.72 3.65 13.90
CA LEU A 19 7.95 4.89 13.72
C LEU A 19 7.01 5.15 14.89
N TYR A 20 6.30 4.14 15.38
CA TYR A 20 5.45 4.28 16.56
C TYR A 20 6.24 4.60 17.83
N GLN A 21 7.42 4.01 18.00
CA GLN A 21 8.31 4.35 19.12
C GLN A 21 8.73 5.83 19.07
N VAL A 22 9.14 6.32 17.89
CA VAL A 22 9.53 7.73 17.70
C VAL A 22 8.34 8.67 17.91
N ALA A 23 7.18 8.34 17.35
CA ALA A 23 5.95 9.10 17.51
C ALA A 23 5.57 9.22 19.00
N ALA A 24 5.54 8.11 19.72
CA ALA A 24 5.21 8.11 21.15
C ALA A 24 6.20 8.94 21.98
N ALA A 25 7.50 8.85 21.70
CA ALA A 25 8.52 9.63 22.39
C ALA A 25 8.40 11.15 22.14
N ASN A 26 7.73 11.57 21.07
CA ASN A 26 7.56 12.97 20.67
C ASN A 26 6.10 13.47 20.78
N ASN A 27 5.21 12.73 21.44
CA ASN A 27 3.77 13.02 21.50
C ASN A 27 3.15 13.21 20.11
N GLY A 28 3.63 12.46 19.12
CA GLY A 28 3.20 12.50 17.72
C GLY A 28 2.36 11.29 17.33
N ILE A 29 1.96 11.28 16.08
CA ILE A 29 1.22 10.19 15.43
C ILE A 29 1.98 9.70 14.19
N VAL A 30 1.66 8.50 13.74
CA VAL A 30 2.21 7.93 12.50
C VAL A 30 1.29 8.27 11.33
N VAL A 31 1.83 8.97 10.33
CA VAL A 31 1.12 9.34 9.11
C VAL A 31 1.44 8.34 8.00
N GLY A 32 0.42 7.68 7.48
CA GLY A 32 0.53 6.76 6.34
C GLY A 32 0.67 7.50 5.01
N THR A 33 1.37 6.87 4.09
CA THR A 33 1.63 7.38 2.73
C THR A 33 0.98 6.53 1.64
N GLY A 34 0.25 5.48 2.02
CA GLY A 34 -0.49 4.62 1.10
C GLY A 34 -1.60 5.38 0.36
N ASN A 35 -1.83 5.02 -0.89
CA ASN A 35 -2.83 5.63 -1.75
C ASN A 35 -3.99 4.67 -2.03
N LYS A 36 -5.03 5.18 -2.68
CA LYS A 36 -6.26 4.43 -2.98
C LYS A 36 -6.01 3.14 -3.77
N VAL A 37 -5.08 3.16 -4.72
CA VAL A 37 -4.80 2.01 -5.57
C VAL A 37 -4.08 0.92 -4.79
N GLU A 38 -3.04 1.29 -4.06
CA GLU A 38 -2.21 0.37 -3.28
C GLU A 38 -3.00 -0.23 -2.12
N ASP A 39 -3.56 0.60 -1.25
CA ASP A 39 -4.16 0.14 0.00
C ASP A 39 -5.55 -0.45 -0.20
N PHE A 40 -6.43 0.26 -0.90
CA PHE A 40 -7.84 -0.11 -1.01
C PHE A 40 -8.21 -0.76 -2.35
N GLY A 41 -7.39 -0.57 -3.38
CA GLY A 41 -7.52 -1.23 -4.67
C GLY A 41 -7.05 -2.67 -4.62
N VAL A 42 -5.77 -2.88 -4.45
CA VAL A 42 -5.12 -4.20 -4.56
C VAL A 42 -4.58 -4.77 -3.24
N GLY A 43 -4.52 -3.99 -2.17
CA GLY A 43 -3.93 -4.40 -0.90
C GLY A 43 -2.42 -4.66 -1.02
N PHE A 44 -1.72 -3.81 -1.74
CA PHE A 44 -0.27 -3.88 -1.93
C PHE A 44 0.46 -3.18 -0.78
N TYR A 45 0.39 -3.79 0.38
CA TYR A 45 1.06 -3.35 1.60
C TYR A 45 1.24 -4.53 2.56
N THR A 46 2.08 -4.37 3.55
CA THR A 46 2.21 -5.33 4.66
C THR A 46 1.22 -4.98 5.76
N LYS A 47 0.29 -5.89 6.05
CA LYS A 47 -0.62 -5.74 7.19
C LYS A 47 0.19 -5.60 8.48
N TYR A 48 -0.05 -4.52 9.23
CA TYR A 48 0.71 -4.15 10.43
C TYR A 48 2.20 -3.82 10.15
N GLY A 49 2.54 -3.49 8.91
CA GLY A 49 3.79 -2.87 8.53
C GLY A 49 3.51 -1.43 8.10
N ASP A 50 3.73 -1.13 6.82
CA ASP A 50 3.36 0.15 6.19
C ASP A 50 1.85 0.46 6.23
N GLY A 51 0.99 -0.57 6.32
CA GLY A 51 -0.44 -0.38 6.59
C GLY A 51 -0.80 -0.12 8.07
N GLY A 52 0.17 -0.13 8.99
CA GLY A 52 -0.02 0.19 10.41
C GLY A 52 0.25 1.66 10.68
N VAL A 53 -0.78 2.49 10.61
CA VAL A 53 -0.69 3.97 10.73
C VAL A 53 -1.87 4.52 11.50
N ASP A 54 -1.75 5.74 12.03
CA ASP A 54 -2.84 6.43 12.75
C ASP A 54 -3.77 7.17 11.79
N ILE A 55 -3.22 7.77 10.74
CA ILE A 55 -3.98 8.48 9.69
C ILE A 55 -3.41 8.18 8.30
N SER A 56 -4.26 8.25 7.29
CA SER A 56 -3.89 8.01 5.87
C SER A 56 -4.43 9.15 4.98
N PRO A 57 -3.72 10.29 4.89
CA PRO A 57 -4.20 11.47 4.15
C PRO A 57 -4.39 11.23 2.64
N LEU A 58 -3.63 10.31 2.06
CA LEU A 58 -3.66 10.00 0.62
C LEU A 58 -4.57 8.80 0.27
N ALA A 59 -5.26 8.22 1.25
CA ALA A 59 -6.00 6.98 1.07
C ALA A 59 -7.10 7.02 0.00
N ASP A 60 -7.67 8.19 -0.27
CA ASP A 60 -8.71 8.37 -1.32
C ASP A 60 -8.14 8.94 -2.64
N CYS A 61 -6.84 9.22 -2.71
CA CYS A 61 -6.15 9.67 -3.91
C CYS A 61 -5.65 8.48 -4.72
N THR A 62 -5.82 8.51 -6.05
CA THR A 62 -5.17 7.54 -6.93
C THR A 62 -3.66 7.83 -7.02
N LYS A 63 -2.88 6.89 -7.55
CA LYS A 63 -1.42 7.10 -7.72
C LYS A 63 -1.12 8.25 -8.66
N THR A 64 -1.88 8.34 -9.76
CA THR A 64 -1.73 9.45 -10.72
C THR A 64 -2.05 10.80 -10.09
N GLN A 65 -3.08 10.89 -9.25
CA GLN A 65 -3.40 12.10 -8.49
C GLN A 65 -2.30 12.47 -7.48
N VAL A 66 -1.64 11.47 -6.86
CA VAL A 66 -0.51 11.75 -5.95
C VAL A 66 0.66 12.35 -6.71
N TRP A 67 0.97 11.88 -7.92
CA TRP A 67 2.01 12.47 -8.78
C TRP A 67 1.65 13.91 -9.20
N GLU A 68 0.42 14.13 -9.68
CA GLU A 68 -0.07 15.46 -10.02
C GLU A 68 0.00 16.46 -8.87
N MET A 69 -0.36 16.02 -7.65
CA MET A 69 -0.20 16.84 -6.43
C MET A 69 1.26 17.14 -6.14
N GLY A 70 2.16 16.16 -6.31
CA GLY A 70 3.59 16.35 -6.13
C GLY A 70 4.15 17.41 -7.07
N GLU A 71 3.80 17.36 -8.35
CA GLU A 71 4.17 18.37 -9.35
C GLU A 71 3.62 19.76 -8.98
N HIS A 72 2.33 19.84 -8.62
CA HIS A 72 1.67 21.10 -8.25
C HIS A 72 2.30 21.74 -6.99
N LEU A 73 2.73 20.93 -6.02
CA LEU A 73 3.40 21.38 -4.80
C LEU A 73 4.89 21.70 -5.00
N GLY A 74 5.42 21.54 -6.20
CA GLY A 74 6.83 21.82 -6.51
C GLY A 74 7.81 20.83 -5.89
N ILE A 75 7.36 19.59 -5.65
CA ILE A 75 8.26 18.51 -5.24
C ILE A 75 9.28 18.29 -6.37
N ILE A 76 10.54 18.10 -6.00
CA ILE A 76 11.64 17.95 -6.98
C ILE A 76 11.37 16.80 -7.95
N GLU A 77 11.75 17.00 -9.20
CA GLU A 77 11.44 16.11 -10.30
C GLU A 77 11.98 14.68 -10.09
N GLU A 78 13.15 14.56 -9.47
CA GLU A 78 13.77 13.27 -9.14
C GLU A 78 12.92 12.41 -8.21
N ILE A 79 12.09 13.02 -7.35
CA ILE A 79 11.15 12.30 -6.48
C ILE A 79 9.87 11.97 -7.25
N VAL A 80 9.30 12.94 -7.96
CA VAL A 80 8.02 12.76 -8.68
C VAL A 80 8.14 11.72 -9.78
N LYS A 81 9.28 11.68 -10.49
CA LYS A 81 9.55 10.76 -11.59
C LYS A 81 10.24 9.45 -11.19
N ALA A 82 10.57 9.27 -9.90
CA ALA A 82 11.14 8.02 -9.43
C ALA A 82 10.20 6.84 -9.66
N ASP A 83 10.74 5.72 -10.13
CA ASP A 83 9.98 4.49 -10.23
C ASP A 83 9.48 4.05 -8.84
N PRO A 84 8.18 3.80 -8.66
CA PRO A 84 7.65 3.33 -7.40
C PRO A 84 8.26 1.99 -6.99
N THR A 85 8.79 1.94 -5.76
CA THR A 85 9.33 0.73 -5.13
C THR A 85 9.04 0.73 -3.64
N ASP A 86 8.78 -0.46 -3.08
CA ASP A 86 8.58 -0.64 -1.63
C ASP A 86 9.91 -0.63 -0.84
N GLY A 87 11.04 -0.74 -1.53
CA GLY A 87 12.37 -0.74 -0.92
C GLY A 87 12.61 -1.89 0.07
N LEU A 88 11.91 -3.02 -0.10
CA LEU A 88 12.00 -4.19 0.77
C LEU A 88 12.92 -5.28 0.18
N TRP A 89 13.15 -5.25 -1.14
CA TRP A 89 13.89 -6.26 -1.89
C TRP A 89 15.31 -5.78 -2.20
N GLU A 90 16.27 -6.72 -2.18
CA GLU A 90 17.68 -6.40 -2.43
C GLU A 90 17.95 -5.99 -3.89
N ASP A 91 17.15 -6.48 -4.82
CA ASP A 91 17.24 -6.18 -6.25
C ASP A 91 16.58 -4.84 -6.65
N GLY A 92 15.93 -4.14 -5.70
CA GLY A 92 15.31 -2.83 -5.94
C GLY A 92 14.14 -2.86 -6.94
N ARG A 93 13.51 -4.03 -7.11
CA ARG A 93 12.43 -4.21 -8.10
C ARG A 93 11.31 -3.19 -7.93
N PRO A 94 10.79 -2.62 -9.06
CA PRO A 94 9.68 -1.68 -9.01
C PRO A 94 8.35 -2.39 -8.73
N ASP A 95 7.38 -1.62 -8.21
CA ASP A 95 6.05 -2.12 -7.87
C ASP A 95 5.33 -2.76 -9.06
N VAL A 96 5.47 -2.19 -10.26
CA VAL A 96 4.89 -2.72 -11.49
C VAL A 96 5.34 -4.16 -11.77
N SER A 97 6.58 -4.49 -11.47
CA SER A 97 7.10 -5.87 -11.61
C SER A 97 6.45 -6.83 -10.63
N GLN A 98 6.12 -6.36 -9.42
CA GLN A 98 5.48 -7.18 -8.38
C GLN A 98 3.97 -7.32 -8.63
N LEU A 99 3.30 -6.26 -9.05
CA LEU A 99 1.88 -6.22 -9.38
C LEU A 99 1.59 -6.83 -10.75
N GLY A 100 2.55 -6.69 -11.69
CA GLY A 100 2.43 -7.10 -13.07
C GLY A 100 1.40 -6.27 -13.86
N MET A 101 1.05 -5.07 -13.38
CA MET A 101 0.18 -4.08 -14.00
C MET A 101 0.71 -2.70 -13.69
N SER A 102 0.52 -1.75 -14.63
CA SER A 102 0.78 -0.34 -14.36
C SER A 102 -0.26 0.25 -13.40
N TYR A 103 0.08 1.37 -12.74
CA TYR A 103 -0.88 2.07 -11.89
C TYR A 103 -2.08 2.58 -12.70
N GLN A 104 -1.86 3.09 -13.90
CA GLN A 104 -2.91 3.55 -14.81
C GLN A 104 -3.88 2.41 -15.19
N ASP A 105 -3.38 1.22 -15.45
CA ASP A 105 -4.22 0.06 -15.76
C ASP A 105 -5.00 -0.42 -14.52
N LEU A 106 -4.39 -0.35 -13.33
CA LEU A 106 -5.08 -0.64 -12.07
C LEU A 106 -6.21 0.36 -11.81
N GLU A 107 -5.94 1.65 -11.99
CA GLU A 107 -6.94 2.72 -11.82
C GLU A 107 -8.13 2.55 -12.77
N LYS A 108 -7.87 2.24 -14.04
CA LYS A 108 -8.92 1.92 -15.02
C LYS A 108 -9.72 0.68 -14.59
N ALA A 109 -9.05 -0.38 -14.15
CA ALA A 109 -9.69 -1.60 -13.71
C ALA A 109 -10.53 -1.43 -12.43
N MET A 110 -10.20 -0.45 -11.58
CA MET A 110 -10.98 -0.14 -10.38
C MET A 110 -12.35 0.50 -10.69
N ILE A 111 -12.47 1.19 -11.82
CA ILE A 111 -13.69 1.93 -12.20
C ILE A 111 -14.45 1.30 -13.37
N ASP A 112 -13.80 0.48 -14.20
CA ASP A 112 -14.41 -0.14 -15.37
C ASP A 112 -14.19 -1.64 -15.40
N SER A 113 -15.28 -2.39 -15.16
CA SER A 113 -15.28 -3.86 -15.20
C SER A 113 -15.04 -4.45 -16.61
N ASN A 114 -15.16 -3.64 -17.66
CA ASN A 114 -14.88 -4.06 -19.02
C ASN A 114 -13.42 -3.80 -19.44
N SER A 115 -12.61 -3.18 -18.58
CA SER A 115 -11.20 -2.95 -18.89
C SER A 115 -10.43 -4.26 -19.06
N PRO A 116 -9.46 -4.34 -19.98
CA PRO A 116 -8.66 -5.56 -20.19
C PRO A 116 -7.95 -6.05 -18.92
N GLY A 117 -7.61 -5.15 -18.01
CA GLY A 117 -6.94 -5.44 -16.75
C GLY A 117 -7.85 -5.92 -15.61
N TYR A 118 -9.18 -5.85 -15.75
CA TYR A 118 -10.11 -6.08 -14.64
C TYR A 118 -9.99 -7.45 -13.99
N LYS A 119 -9.88 -8.51 -14.79
CA LYS A 119 -9.72 -9.88 -14.27
C LYS A 119 -8.47 -10.00 -13.38
N LYS A 120 -7.34 -9.49 -13.87
CA LYS A 120 -6.08 -9.53 -13.13
C LYS A 120 -6.13 -8.67 -11.87
N TYR A 121 -6.71 -7.48 -11.96
CA TYR A 121 -6.98 -6.63 -10.79
C TYR A 121 -7.76 -7.40 -9.71
N LEU A 122 -8.85 -8.08 -10.07
CA LEU A 122 -9.65 -8.86 -9.13
C LEU A 122 -8.86 -10.02 -8.51
N GLU A 123 -8.01 -10.70 -9.28
CA GLU A 123 -7.14 -11.77 -8.77
C GLU A 123 -6.18 -11.25 -7.69
N ILE A 124 -5.55 -10.09 -7.93
CA ILE A 124 -4.65 -9.46 -6.96
C ILE A 124 -5.42 -9.02 -5.72
N ARG A 125 -6.52 -8.29 -5.93
CA ARG A 125 -7.39 -7.79 -4.84
C ARG A 125 -7.89 -8.92 -3.95
N ASN A 126 -8.43 -9.98 -4.52
CA ASN A 126 -9.03 -11.08 -3.76
C ASN A 126 -8.00 -11.82 -2.89
N ARG A 127 -6.76 -11.99 -3.36
CA ARG A 127 -5.67 -12.55 -2.55
C ARG A 127 -5.34 -11.70 -1.32
N ASN A 128 -5.51 -10.39 -1.42
CA ASN A 128 -5.15 -9.41 -0.40
C ASN A 128 -6.35 -8.90 0.41
N LEU A 129 -7.57 -9.32 0.08
CA LEU A 129 -8.80 -8.77 0.65
C LEU A 129 -8.83 -8.83 2.19
N HIS A 130 -8.21 -9.86 2.78
CA HIS A 130 -8.09 -10.01 4.23
C HIS A 130 -7.32 -8.88 4.93
N LYS A 131 -6.50 -8.13 4.19
CA LYS A 131 -5.76 -6.97 4.72
C LYS A 131 -6.68 -5.74 4.83
N MET A 132 -7.61 -5.59 3.89
CA MET A 132 -8.50 -4.43 3.73
C MET A 132 -9.81 -4.56 4.53
N LYS A 133 -10.15 -5.75 4.99
CA LYS A 133 -11.35 -6.02 5.79
C LYS A 133 -11.04 -5.92 7.28
N PRO A 134 -12.04 -5.56 8.12
CA PRO A 134 -11.94 -5.67 9.56
C PRO A 134 -11.49 -7.08 9.97
N ILE A 135 -10.79 -7.17 11.09
CA ILE A 135 -10.36 -8.47 11.65
C ILE A 135 -11.61 -9.29 11.95
N PRO A 136 -11.70 -10.54 11.45
CA PRO A 136 -12.80 -11.44 11.81
C PRO A 136 -12.80 -11.71 13.32
N ILE A 137 -13.96 -11.55 13.92
CA ILE A 137 -14.17 -11.84 15.35
C ILE A 137 -15.18 -12.96 15.50
N CYS A 138 -14.95 -13.84 16.45
CA CYS A 138 -15.92 -14.84 16.87
C CYS A 138 -17.00 -14.12 17.69
N LYS A 139 -18.25 -14.18 17.21
CA LYS A 139 -19.40 -13.69 17.99
C LYS A 139 -19.99 -14.84 18.77
N MET A 140 -20.13 -14.67 20.09
CA MET A 140 -20.92 -15.57 20.90
C MET A 140 -22.40 -15.42 20.48
N LYS A 141 -23.11 -16.56 20.37
CA LYS A 141 -24.58 -16.51 20.28
C LYS A 141 -25.09 -15.95 21.61
N ASN A 142 -25.82 -14.87 21.55
CA ASN A 142 -26.66 -14.49 22.70
C ASN A 142 -27.79 -15.49 22.73
N ASP A 143 -27.85 -16.31 23.78
CA ASP A 143 -29.00 -17.17 24.06
C ASP A 143 -30.25 -16.34 24.31
#